data_ad4eb41f1912e43d7d185e5791758d53
#
_entry.id   ad4eb41f1912e43d7d185e5791758d53
#
_cell.length_a   1.000
_cell.length_b   1.000
_cell.length_c   1.000
_cell.angle_alpha   90.00
_cell.angle_beta   90.00
_cell.angle_gamma   90.00
#
_symmetry.space_group_name_H-M   'P 1'
#
loop_
_entity.id
_entity.type
_entity.pdbx_description
1 polymer ?
#
loop_
_entity_poly.entity_id
_entity_poly.type
_entity_poly.pdbx_seq_one_letter_code
_entity_poly.pdbx_strand_id
1 'polypeptide(L)'
;MKRDNQFYYVRHIPSDLTHHYSVQRICFSLKTKSDSTAVRFSKSITQRLDDYWFGMRLKNMNVPAGDKIKLDGAINDDETPKISDALDLYLRLKGVGKDKVFFRTAKRNIRYVIKVLGNKSLKSYSSSDGGKFRDWLLEEGMSVNTVKRVFSSIRSIINIAISEYGLDCSNGFARTYFPNDNIVHIRKPLPIDKIKLVHKLCKKYDDDLRWLVALLSDTGM
;
A
#
# COMPACT_ATOMS: atom_id res chain seq x y z
N MET A 1 24.27 20.15 29.70
CA MET A 1 25.04 19.51 30.77
C MET A 1 26.19 18.71 30.18
N LYS A 2 27.40 18.75 30.72
CA LYS A 2 28.56 17.99 30.25
C LYS A 2 28.90 16.88 31.25
N ARG A 3 29.04 15.62 30.78
CA ARG A 3 29.50 14.44 31.54
C ARG A 3 30.49 13.67 30.69
N ASP A 4 31.60 13.19 31.27
CA ASP A 4 32.58 12.34 30.58
C ASP A 4 32.99 12.89 29.20
N ASN A 5 33.25 14.20 29.15
CA ASN A 5 33.58 14.93 27.93
C ASN A 5 32.54 14.87 26.80
N GLN A 6 31.28 14.51 27.09
CA GLN A 6 30.18 14.56 26.17
C GLN A 6 29.08 15.51 26.65
N PHE A 7 28.36 16.12 25.70
CA PHE A 7 27.25 17.00 26.00
C PHE A 7 25.95 16.23 26.01
N TYR A 8 25.10 16.54 27.00
CA TYR A 8 23.76 15.98 27.17
C TYR A 8 22.71 17.09 27.08
N TYR A 9 21.62 16.82 26.38
CA TYR A 9 20.43 17.63 26.41
C TYR A 9 19.59 17.22 27.62
N VAL A 10 19.18 18.19 28.42
CA VAL A 10 18.34 17.96 29.61
C VAL A 10 17.27 19.04 29.61
N ARG A 11 16.01 18.65 29.68
CA ARG A 11 14.86 19.56 29.76
C ARG A 11 13.75 18.96 30.57
N HIS A 12 13.15 19.74 31.47
CA HIS A 12 11.95 19.35 32.20
C HIS A 12 10.73 19.38 31.28
N ILE A 13 9.85 18.43 31.50
CA ILE A 13 8.55 18.39 30.84
C ILE A 13 7.65 19.41 31.52
N PRO A 14 6.91 20.26 30.77
CA PRO A 14 5.95 21.19 31.34
C PRO A 14 4.93 20.48 32.24
N SER A 15 4.55 21.09 33.37
CA SER A 15 3.65 20.48 34.37
C SER A 15 2.30 20.08 33.82
N ASP A 16 1.80 20.85 32.87
CA ASP A 16 0.51 20.63 32.20
C ASP A 16 0.52 19.40 31.24
N LEU A 17 1.72 18.92 30.84
CA LEU A 17 1.87 17.79 29.94
C LEU A 17 2.48 16.54 30.58
N THR A 18 2.76 16.58 31.90
CA THR A 18 3.40 15.46 32.60
C THR A 18 2.60 14.17 32.53
N HIS A 19 1.27 14.22 32.42
CA HIS A 19 0.39 13.05 32.29
C HIS A 19 0.57 12.26 30.98
N HIS A 20 1.21 12.85 29.95
CA HIS A 20 1.57 12.20 28.71
C HIS A 20 2.91 11.46 28.74
N TYR A 21 3.68 11.60 29.81
CA TYR A 21 5.02 11.07 29.90
C TYR A 21 5.22 10.23 31.16
N SER A 22 5.99 9.16 31.05
CA SER A 22 6.40 8.34 32.19
C SER A 22 7.58 8.90 32.98
N VAL A 23 8.17 10.02 32.52
CA VAL A 23 9.36 10.63 33.10
C VAL A 23 9.15 12.13 33.29
N GLN A 24 9.78 12.73 34.30
CA GLN A 24 9.66 14.17 34.59
C GLN A 24 10.58 15.05 33.74
N ARG A 25 11.62 14.46 33.14
CA ARG A 25 12.61 15.19 32.33
C ARG A 25 13.10 14.35 31.16
N ILE A 26 13.33 15.00 30.04
CA ILE A 26 13.97 14.45 28.87
C ILE A 26 15.47 14.60 29.05
N CYS A 27 16.23 13.50 28.93
CA CYS A 27 17.70 13.51 29.03
C CYS A 27 18.27 12.52 28.01
N PHE A 28 19.10 13.01 27.09
CA PHE A 28 19.86 12.16 26.16
C PHE A 28 21.15 12.80 25.69
N SER A 29 22.11 11.99 25.23
CA SER A 29 23.40 12.45 24.74
C SER A 29 23.29 13.11 23.38
N LEU A 30 23.93 14.26 23.19
CA LEU A 30 24.05 14.95 21.90
C LEU A 30 25.14 14.33 21.00
N LYS A 31 25.82 13.30 21.48
CA LYS A 31 26.92 12.59 20.76
C LYS A 31 27.98 13.53 20.16
N THR A 32 28.26 14.63 20.83
CA THR A 32 29.27 15.60 20.41
C THR A 32 30.11 16.04 21.59
N LYS A 33 31.38 16.36 21.30
CA LYS A 33 32.35 16.96 22.25
C LYS A 33 32.56 18.46 21.98
N SER A 34 32.03 18.97 20.85
CA SER A 34 32.13 20.36 20.44
C SER A 34 31.05 21.21 21.10
N ASP A 35 31.42 22.28 21.77
CA ASP A 35 30.51 23.20 22.44
C ASP A 35 29.57 23.91 21.45
N SER A 36 30.12 24.45 20.37
CA SER A 36 29.35 25.15 19.34
C SER A 36 28.31 24.25 18.68
N THR A 37 28.66 22.99 18.40
CA THR A 37 27.76 21.99 17.84
C THR A 37 26.67 21.59 18.85
N ALA A 38 27.04 21.43 20.12
CA ALA A 38 26.10 21.13 21.19
C ALA A 38 25.05 22.24 21.37
N VAL A 39 25.49 23.51 21.35
CA VAL A 39 24.57 24.65 21.43
C VAL A 39 23.60 24.70 20.26
N ARG A 40 24.07 24.47 19.03
CA ARG A 40 23.24 24.46 17.83
C ARG A 40 22.21 23.34 17.90
N PHE A 41 22.59 22.12 18.27
CA PHE A 41 21.71 21.00 18.45
C PHE A 41 20.66 21.23 19.55
N SER A 42 21.11 21.77 20.70
CA SER A 42 20.20 22.11 21.80
C SER A 42 19.12 23.09 21.37
N LYS A 43 19.46 24.14 20.64
CA LYS A 43 18.50 25.11 20.11
C LYS A 43 17.48 24.45 19.18
N SER A 44 17.94 23.64 18.22
CA SER A 44 17.06 22.96 17.28
C SER A 44 16.11 21.96 17.97
N ILE A 45 16.62 21.21 18.95
CA ILE A 45 15.82 20.25 19.72
C ILE A 45 14.78 20.98 20.60
N THR A 46 15.20 22.07 21.22
CA THR A 46 14.32 22.93 22.03
C THR A 46 13.14 23.43 21.20
N GLN A 47 13.42 23.98 20.01
CA GLN A 47 12.37 24.47 19.11
C GLN A 47 11.39 23.35 18.74
N ARG A 48 11.88 22.19 18.32
CA ARG A 48 11.03 21.04 17.97
C ARG A 48 10.18 20.55 19.13
N LEU A 49 10.71 20.54 20.35
CA LEU A 49 9.95 20.16 21.53
C LEU A 49 8.88 21.21 21.88
N ASP A 50 9.18 22.49 21.72
CA ASP A 50 8.21 23.56 21.94
C ASP A 50 7.06 23.47 20.95
N ASP A 51 7.36 23.27 19.66
CA ASP A 51 6.35 23.08 18.61
C ASP A 51 5.49 21.84 18.88
N TYR A 52 6.11 20.73 19.31
CA TYR A 52 5.40 19.51 19.64
C TYR A 52 4.47 19.69 20.86
N TRP A 53 4.96 20.28 21.94
CA TRP A 53 4.17 20.55 23.13
C TRP A 53 3.05 21.58 22.87
N PHE A 54 3.33 22.56 22.04
CA PHE A 54 2.32 23.49 21.58
C PHE A 54 1.20 22.77 20.81
N GLY A 55 1.56 21.90 19.89
CA GLY A 55 0.60 21.06 19.16
C GLY A 55 -0.26 20.18 20.08
N MET A 56 0.35 19.61 21.16
CA MET A 56 -0.40 18.83 22.15
C MET A 56 -1.41 19.68 22.94
N ARG A 57 -1.03 20.91 23.30
CA ARG A 57 -1.95 21.85 23.96
C ARG A 57 -3.10 22.26 23.08
N LEU A 58 -2.83 22.52 21.78
CA LEU A 58 -3.88 22.87 20.80
C LEU A 58 -4.91 21.76 20.64
N LYS A 59 -4.50 20.49 20.67
CA LYS A 59 -5.44 19.35 20.61
C LYS A 59 -6.41 19.31 21.79
N ASN A 60 -6.00 19.81 22.94
CA ASN A 60 -6.81 19.82 24.18
C ASN A 60 -7.56 21.15 24.38
N MET A 61 -7.31 22.17 23.55
CA MET A 61 -8.02 23.44 23.62
C MET A 61 -9.30 23.40 22.81
N ASN A 62 -10.42 23.66 23.46
CA ASN A 62 -11.69 23.91 22.78
C ASN A 62 -11.63 25.33 22.17
N VAL A 63 -11.15 25.44 20.92
CA VAL A 63 -11.03 26.71 20.22
C VAL A 63 -12.42 27.10 19.70
N PRO A 64 -13.02 28.20 20.15
CA PRO A 64 -14.28 28.68 19.59
C PRO A 64 -14.10 28.92 18.09
N ALA A 65 -14.96 28.33 17.26
CA ALA A 65 -14.88 28.33 15.82
C ALA A 65 -13.70 27.49 15.24
N GLY A 66 -13.14 26.54 16.00
CA GLY A 66 -12.12 25.61 15.54
C GLY A 66 -12.48 24.83 14.27
N ASP A 67 -13.77 24.57 14.07
CA ASP A 67 -14.33 23.93 12.87
C ASP A 67 -14.14 24.76 11.58
N LYS A 68 -13.80 26.05 11.71
CA LYS A 68 -13.58 26.97 10.58
C LYS A 68 -12.12 27.31 10.32
N ILE A 69 -11.22 26.92 11.22
CA ILE A 69 -9.78 27.12 11.06
C ILE A 69 -9.19 25.89 10.44
N LYS A 70 -9.05 25.86 9.11
CA LYS A 70 -8.21 24.89 8.42
C LYS A 70 -6.76 25.21 8.77
N LEU A 71 -6.18 24.50 9.74
CA LEU A 71 -4.74 24.47 9.94
C LEU A 71 -4.13 23.75 8.75
N ASP A 72 -3.38 24.46 7.90
CA ASP A 72 -2.59 23.86 6.83
C ASP A 72 -1.68 22.78 7.46
N GLY A 73 -2.06 21.51 7.26
CA GLY A 73 -1.36 20.35 7.82
C GLY A 73 -2.22 19.34 8.59
N ALA A 74 -3.39 19.70 9.12
CA ALA A 74 -4.38 18.73 9.60
C ALA A 74 -5.36 18.43 8.46
N ILE A 75 -4.94 17.55 7.57
CA ILE A 75 -5.85 17.01 6.56
C ILE A 75 -6.91 16.22 7.31
N ASN A 76 -8.16 16.70 7.29
CA ASN A 76 -9.30 15.93 7.75
C ASN A 76 -9.29 14.59 6.97
N ASP A 77 -9.39 13.47 7.67
CA ASP A 77 -9.45 12.14 7.06
C ASP A 77 -10.63 12.02 6.07
N ASP A 78 -11.66 12.88 6.21
CA ASP A 78 -12.81 12.95 5.29
C ASP A 78 -12.50 13.62 3.93
N GLU A 79 -11.45 14.44 3.81
CA GLU A 79 -11.03 15.06 2.55
C GLU A 79 -10.00 14.24 1.77
N THR A 80 -9.43 13.20 2.37
CA THR A 80 -8.47 12.36 1.65
C THR A 80 -9.19 11.32 0.79
N PRO A 81 -8.80 11.18 -0.49
CA PRO A 81 -9.49 10.27 -1.41
C PRO A 81 -9.46 8.83 -0.86
N LYS A 82 -10.61 8.17 -0.93
CA LYS A 82 -10.81 6.77 -0.56
C LYS A 82 -10.36 5.86 -1.70
N ILE A 83 -10.25 4.56 -1.41
CA ILE A 83 -9.86 3.59 -2.45
C ILE A 83 -10.92 3.49 -3.57
N SER A 84 -12.18 3.79 -3.29
CA SER A 84 -13.24 3.92 -4.30
C SER A 84 -12.94 5.02 -5.31
N ASP A 85 -12.50 6.19 -4.81
CA ASP A 85 -12.22 7.36 -5.63
C ASP A 85 -10.96 7.13 -6.50
N ALA A 86 -9.99 6.39 -5.94
CA ALA A 86 -8.82 5.93 -6.67
C ALA A 86 -9.19 5.00 -7.84
N LEU A 87 -10.18 4.12 -7.64
CA LEU A 87 -10.69 3.26 -8.70
C LEU A 87 -11.35 4.09 -9.81
N ASP A 88 -12.20 5.04 -9.46
CA ASP A 88 -12.93 5.86 -10.44
C ASP A 88 -11.94 6.73 -11.24
N LEU A 89 -10.95 7.32 -10.59
CA LEU A 89 -9.86 8.03 -11.25
C LEU A 89 -9.10 7.11 -12.22
N TYR A 90 -8.71 5.91 -11.76
CA TYR A 90 -7.99 4.94 -12.59
C TYR A 90 -8.79 4.53 -13.83
N LEU A 91 -10.09 4.26 -13.67
CA LEU A 91 -10.96 3.88 -14.77
C LEU A 91 -11.16 5.03 -15.77
N ARG A 92 -11.22 6.27 -15.28
CA ARG A 92 -11.30 7.47 -16.14
C ARG A 92 -10.03 7.65 -16.97
N LEU A 93 -8.84 7.52 -16.35
CA LEU A 93 -7.56 7.78 -17.02
C LEU A 93 -7.11 6.62 -17.91
N LYS A 94 -7.24 5.38 -17.45
CA LYS A 94 -6.76 4.19 -18.17
C LYS A 94 -7.83 3.36 -18.87
N GLY A 95 -9.10 3.72 -18.70
CA GLY A 95 -10.21 2.98 -19.29
C GLY A 95 -10.48 3.30 -20.77
N VAL A 96 -9.93 4.39 -21.28
CA VAL A 96 -10.13 4.81 -22.67
C VAL A 96 -9.63 3.72 -23.61
N GLY A 97 -10.49 3.21 -24.48
CA GLY A 97 -10.17 2.14 -25.45
C GLY A 97 -9.98 0.74 -24.85
N LYS A 98 -10.31 0.54 -23.56
CA LYS A 98 -10.22 -0.77 -22.91
C LYS A 98 -11.55 -1.56 -23.01
N ASP A 99 -11.41 -2.88 -23.00
CA ASP A 99 -12.53 -3.81 -23.05
C ASP A 99 -13.30 -3.92 -21.70
N LYS A 100 -14.47 -4.57 -21.75
CA LYS A 100 -15.31 -4.81 -20.55
C LYS A 100 -14.57 -5.63 -19.46
N VAL A 101 -13.62 -6.48 -19.85
CA VAL A 101 -12.86 -7.33 -18.92
C VAL A 101 -11.93 -6.48 -18.04
N PHE A 102 -11.30 -5.45 -18.61
CA PHE A 102 -10.48 -4.50 -17.87
C PHE A 102 -11.28 -3.85 -16.73
N PHE A 103 -12.43 -3.26 -17.04
CA PHE A 103 -13.30 -2.61 -16.05
C PHE A 103 -13.77 -3.57 -14.97
N ARG A 104 -14.24 -4.76 -15.37
CA ARG A 104 -14.72 -5.79 -14.45
C ARG A 104 -13.61 -6.26 -13.50
N THR A 105 -12.41 -6.45 -14.01
CA THR A 105 -11.26 -6.91 -13.23
C THR A 105 -10.83 -5.86 -12.19
N ALA A 106 -10.70 -4.60 -12.59
CA ALA A 106 -10.34 -3.52 -11.67
C ALA A 106 -11.38 -3.36 -10.54
N LYS A 107 -12.67 -3.30 -10.91
CA LYS A 107 -13.78 -3.21 -9.95
C LYS A 107 -13.82 -4.40 -8.99
N ARG A 108 -13.62 -5.63 -9.48
CA ARG A 108 -13.57 -6.84 -8.66
C ARG A 108 -12.43 -6.78 -7.64
N ASN A 109 -11.23 -6.41 -8.09
CA ASN A 109 -10.05 -6.39 -7.23
C ASN A 109 -10.19 -5.36 -6.10
N ILE A 110 -10.71 -4.17 -6.38
CA ILE A 110 -10.97 -3.16 -5.35
C ILE A 110 -12.13 -3.59 -4.43
N ARG A 111 -13.15 -4.28 -4.94
CA ARG A 111 -14.22 -4.83 -4.09
C ARG A 111 -13.67 -5.83 -3.07
N TYR A 112 -12.68 -6.64 -3.41
CA TYR A 112 -12.01 -7.52 -2.46
C TYR A 112 -11.31 -6.75 -1.35
N VAL A 113 -10.59 -5.66 -1.70
CA VAL A 113 -9.95 -4.79 -0.70
C VAL A 113 -10.99 -4.19 0.24
N ILE A 114 -12.08 -3.63 -0.31
CA ILE A 114 -13.15 -3.02 0.49
C ILE A 114 -13.84 -4.05 1.40
N LYS A 115 -14.06 -5.29 0.92
CA LYS A 115 -14.65 -6.38 1.71
C LYS A 115 -13.81 -6.72 2.95
N VAL A 116 -12.49 -6.75 2.82
CA VAL A 116 -11.57 -7.20 3.88
C VAL A 116 -11.10 -6.08 4.77
N LEU A 117 -10.77 -4.95 4.19
CA LEU A 117 -10.12 -3.83 4.88
C LEU A 117 -11.00 -2.60 5.07
N GLY A 118 -12.15 -2.56 4.39
CA GLY A 118 -13.05 -1.40 4.38
C GLY A 118 -12.66 -0.36 3.33
N ASN A 119 -13.59 0.56 3.02
CA ASN A 119 -13.35 1.68 2.12
C ASN A 119 -12.71 2.86 2.89
N LYS A 120 -11.40 2.79 3.09
CA LYS A 120 -10.62 3.77 3.86
C LYS A 120 -9.95 4.78 2.93
N SER A 121 -9.47 5.88 3.53
CA SER A 121 -8.54 6.81 2.89
C SER A 121 -7.26 6.09 2.42
N LEU A 122 -6.69 6.52 1.29
CA LEU A 122 -5.46 5.94 0.75
C LEU A 122 -4.27 6.04 1.71
N LYS A 123 -4.24 7.07 2.57
CA LYS A 123 -3.21 7.23 3.60
C LYS A 123 -3.32 6.24 4.75
N SER A 124 -4.51 5.70 4.99
CA SER A 124 -4.78 4.80 6.13
C SER A 124 -4.40 3.34 5.88
N TYR A 125 -4.10 2.96 4.63
CA TYR A 125 -3.66 1.60 4.33
C TYR A 125 -2.19 1.41 4.65
N SER A 126 -1.91 0.47 5.55
CA SER A 126 -0.57 0.11 6.01
C SER A 126 -0.03 -1.14 5.28
N SER A 127 1.27 -1.40 5.43
CA SER A 127 1.88 -2.66 4.96
C SER A 127 1.30 -3.89 5.67
N SER A 128 0.85 -3.74 6.92
CA SER A 128 0.15 -4.80 7.67
C SER A 128 -1.19 -5.15 7.03
N ASP A 129 -1.93 -4.15 6.52
CA ASP A 129 -3.18 -4.40 5.79
C ASP A 129 -2.92 -5.16 4.49
N GLY A 130 -1.81 -4.85 3.79
CA GLY A 130 -1.37 -5.64 2.64
C GLY A 130 -1.12 -7.11 2.98
N GLY A 131 -0.50 -7.40 4.13
CA GLY A 131 -0.30 -8.75 4.63
C GLY A 131 -1.62 -9.48 4.90
N LYS A 132 -2.52 -8.87 5.67
CA LYS A 132 -3.86 -9.42 5.98
C LYS A 132 -4.67 -9.72 4.71
N PHE A 133 -4.63 -8.81 3.75
CA PHE A 133 -5.34 -8.99 2.50
C PHE A 133 -4.77 -10.14 1.65
N ARG A 134 -3.44 -10.29 1.60
CA ARG A 134 -2.79 -11.45 0.96
C ARG A 134 -3.25 -12.76 1.60
N ASP A 135 -3.20 -12.85 2.93
CA ASP A 135 -3.52 -14.06 3.66
C ASP A 135 -4.98 -14.45 3.42
N TRP A 136 -5.90 -13.50 3.47
CA TRP A 136 -7.30 -13.73 3.13
C TRP A 136 -7.49 -14.26 1.70
N LEU A 137 -6.78 -13.71 0.69
CA LEU A 137 -6.89 -14.21 -0.70
C LEU A 137 -6.40 -15.66 -0.84
N LEU A 138 -5.34 -16.02 -0.08
CA LEU A 138 -4.82 -17.39 -0.06
C LEU A 138 -5.78 -18.35 0.66
N GLU A 139 -6.41 -17.93 1.75
CA GLU A 139 -7.45 -18.67 2.48
C GLU A 139 -8.71 -18.91 1.60
N GLU A 140 -9.07 -17.97 0.74
CA GLU A 140 -10.13 -18.14 -0.27
C GLU A 140 -9.71 -19.10 -1.43
N GLY A 141 -8.54 -19.74 -1.33
CA GLY A 141 -8.07 -20.74 -2.28
C GLY A 141 -7.45 -20.19 -3.56
N MET A 142 -7.10 -18.91 -3.61
CA MET A 142 -6.44 -18.34 -4.79
C MET A 142 -4.98 -18.76 -4.86
N SER A 143 -4.50 -19.14 -6.05
CA SER A 143 -3.07 -19.41 -6.27
C SER A 143 -2.23 -18.16 -6.05
N VAL A 144 -0.99 -18.31 -5.59
CA VAL A 144 -0.04 -17.20 -5.35
C VAL A 144 0.13 -16.33 -6.60
N ASN A 145 0.14 -16.93 -7.79
CA ASN A 145 0.22 -16.19 -9.05
C ASN A 145 -1.03 -15.32 -9.30
N THR A 146 -2.22 -15.81 -8.95
CA THR A 146 -3.46 -15.02 -9.00
C THR A 146 -3.41 -13.87 -8.01
N VAL A 147 -2.97 -14.12 -6.79
CA VAL A 147 -2.80 -13.09 -5.75
C VAL A 147 -1.82 -12.01 -6.20
N LYS A 148 -0.66 -12.39 -6.76
CA LYS A 148 0.32 -11.44 -7.33
C LYS A 148 -0.31 -10.54 -8.40
N ARG A 149 -1.17 -11.09 -9.29
CA ARG A 149 -1.89 -10.31 -10.32
C ARG A 149 -2.91 -9.35 -9.72
N VAL A 150 -3.66 -9.79 -8.69
CA VAL A 150 -4.59 -8.92 -7.96
C VAL A 150 -3.84 -7.74 -7.33
N PHE A 151 -2.73 -8.02 -6.65
CA PHE A 151 -1.88 -6.98 -6.05
C PHE A 151 -1.27 -6.03 -7.09
N SER A 152 -0.82 -6.54 -8.23
CA SER A 152 -0.32 -5.69 -9.32
C SER A 152 -1.37 -4.68 -9.80
N SER A 153 -2.62 -5.12 -9.95
CA SER A 153 -3.73 -4.25 -10.30
C SER A 153 -4.01 -3.18 -9.22
N ILE A 154 -4.08 -3.59 -7.95
CA ILE A 154 -4.32 -2.68 -6.81
C ILE A 154 -3.19 -1.66 -6.68
N ARG A 155 -1.93 -2.09 -6.78
CA ARG A 155 -0.76 -1.19 -6.75
C ARG A 155 -0.82 -0.14 -7.85
N SER A 156 -1.21 -0.53 -9.05
CA SER A 156 -1.35 0.40 -10.18
C SER A 156 -2.44 1.45 -9.93
N ILE A 157 -3.59 1.04 -9.36
CA ILE A 157 -4.70 1.94 -9.03
C ILE A 157 -4.27 2.95 -7.97
N ILE A 158 -3.66 2.47 -6.87
CA ILE A 158 -3.23 3.33 -5.77
C ILE A 158 -2.09 4.26 -6.17
N ASN A 159 -1.09 3.77 -6.92
CA ASN A 159 0.05 4.61 -7.34
C ASN A 159 -0.40 5.76 -8.25
N ILE A 160 -1.34 5.51 -9.15
CA ILE A 160 -1.90 6.57 -10.00
C ILE A 160 -2.64 7.59 -9.13
N ALA A 161 -3.46 7.14 -8.19
CA ALA A 161 -4.18 8.05 -7.32
C ALA A 161 -3.23 8.87 -6.42
N ILE A 162 -2.18 8.27 -5.88
CA ILE A 162 -1.15 9.01 -5.11
C ILE A 162 -0.51 10.09 -5.98
N SER A 163 -0.14 9.76 -7.22
CA SER A 163 0.48 10.70 -8.16
C SER A 163 -0.47 11.83 -8.56
N GLU A 164 -1.69 11.49 -8.98
CA GLU A 164 -2.66 12.46 -9.52
C GLU A 164 -3.25 13.38 -8.45
N TYR A 165 -3.46 12.88 -7.24
CA TYR A 165 -3.92 13.68 -6.11
C TYR A 165 -2.78 14.36 -5.35
N GLY A 166 -1.51 14.15 -5.73
CA GLY A 166 -0.35 14.73 -5.05
C GLY A 166 -0.24 14.34 -3.58
N LEU A 167 -0.59 13.08 -3.24
CA LEU A 167 -0.61 12.63 -1.86
C LEU A 167 0.80 12.35 -1.34
N ASP A 168 1.14 12.92 -0.19
CA ASP A 168 2.37 12.58 0.54
C ASP A 168 2.15 11.31 1.37
N CYS A 169 2.08 10.16 0.69
CA CYS A 169 1.99 8.86 1.35
C CYS A 169 2.60 7.75 0.47
N SER A 170 3.02 6.67 1.11
CA SER A 170 3.48 5.48 0.40
C SER A 170 2.34 4.49 0.18
N ASN A 171 2.44 3.70 -0.90
CA ASN A 171 1.46 2.65 -1.15
C ASN A 171 1.65 1.47 -0.18
N GLY A 172 0.71 1.26 0.73
CA GLY A 172 0.74 0.18 1.74
C GLY A 172 0.84 -1.24 1.15
N PHE A 173 0.41 -1.44 -0.09
CA PHE A 173 0.50 -2.74 -0.76
C PHE A 173 1.82 -2.95 -1.52
N ALA A 174 2.71 -1.94 -1.61
CA ALA A 174 3.91 -2.01 -2.46
C ALA A 174 4.88 -3.10 -2.04
N ARG A 175 5.14 -3.26 -0.75
CA ARG A 175 6.17 -4.15 -0.19
C ARG A 175 5.61 -5.44 0.41
N THR A 176 4.43 -5.90 -0.03
CA THR A 176 3.85 -7.14 0.46
C THR A 176 4.68 -8.34 -0.03
N TYR A 177 5.13 -9.18 0.90
CA TYR A 177 5.82 -10.43 0.60
C TYR A 177 4.83 -11.48 0.08
N PHE A 178 5.25 -12.30 -0.87
CA PHE A 178 4.51 -13.46 -1.37
C PHE A 178 5.35 -14.73 -1.19
N PRO A 179 4.76 -15.82 -0.69
CA PRO A 179 5.47 -17.09 -0.65
C PRO A 179 5.81 -17.55 -2.06
N ASN A 180 6.92 -18.28 -2.19
CA ASN A 180 7.26 -18.90 -3.47
C ASN A 180 6.35 -20.11 -3.70
N ASP A 181 5.59 -20.08 -4.78
CA ASP A 181 4.89 -21.25 -5.29
C ASP A 181 5.90 -22.13 -6.00
N ASN A 182 6.42 -23.14 -5.31
CA ASN A 182 7.29 -24.15 -5.91
C ASN A 182 6.50 -25.13 -6.80
N ILE A 183 5.18 -24.98 -6.93
CA ILE A 183 4.35 -25.79 -7.81
C ILE A 183 4.28 -25.10 -9.18
N VAL A 184 5.37 -25.17 -9.90
CA VAL A 184 5.34 -24.89 -11.33
C VAL A 184 4.63 -26.07 -11.98
N HIS A 185 3.35 -25.93 -12.33
CA HIS A 185 2.69 -26.84 -13.25
C HIS A 185 3.36 -26.70 -14.61
N ILE A 186 4.46 -27.44 -14.79
CA ILE A 186 5.12 -27.55 -16.08
C ILE A 186 4.11 -28.26 -17.00
N ARG A 187 3.55 -27.51 -17.94
CA ARG A 187 2.72 -28.09 -18.99
C ARG A 187 3.61 -29.04 -19.80
N LYS A 188 3.38 -30.32 -19.65
CA LYS A 188 4.09 -31.32 -20.48
C LYS A 188 3.51 -31.26 -21.89
N PRO A 189 4.35 -31.25 -22.93
CA PRO A 189 3.87 -31.36 -24.31
C PRO A 189 3.12 -32.69 -24.49
N LEU A 190 2.10 -32.69 -25.33
CA LEU A 190 1.39 -33.90 -25.64
C LEU A 190 2.35 -34.89 -26.38
N PRO A 191 2.37 -36.19 -26.00
CA PRO A 191 3.11 -37.18 -26.71
C PRO A 191 2.66 -37.28 -28.16
N ILE A 192 3.62 -37.49 -29.08
CA ILE A 192 3.36 -37.56 -30.55
C ILE A 192 2.27 -38.57 -30.89
N ASP A 193 2.24 -39.72 -30.21
CA ASP A 193 1.24 -40.76 -30.47
C ASP A 193 -0.18 -40.28 -30.15
N LYS A 194 -0.35 -39.47 -29.12
CA LYS A 194 -1.65 -38.84 -28.79
C LYS A 194 -2.06 -37.79 -29.82
N ILE A 195 -1.08 -37.04 -30.36
CA ILE A 195 -1.34 -36.08 -31.45
C ILE A 195 -1.83 -36.82 -32.70
N LYS A 196 -1.15 -37.92 -33.08
CA LYS A 196 -1.58 -38.77 -34.18
C LYS A 196 -2.97 -39.35 -33.99
N LEU A 197 -3.30 -39.77 -32.77
CA LEU A 197 -4.64 -40.24 -32.45
C LEU A 197 -5.71 -39.13 -32.59
N VAL A 198 -5.43 -37.93 -32.14
CA VAL A 198 -6.31 -36.75 -32.30
C VAL A 198 -6.54 -36.48 -33.78
N HIS A 199 -5.48 -36.47 -34.61
CA HIS A 199 -5.58 -36.30 -36.08
C HIS A 199 -6.44 -37.38 -36.73
N LYS A 200 -6.28 -38.65 -36.31
CA LYS A 200 -7.12 -39.76 -36.81
C LYS A 200 -8.58 -39.58 -36.49
N LEU A 201 -8.88 -39.11 -35.26
CA LEU A 201 -10.25 -38.82 -34.81
C LEU A 201 -10.84 -37.60 -35.56
N CYS A 202 -10.06 -36.54 -35.77
CA CYS A 202 -10.47 -35.37 -36.55
C CYS A 202 -10.86 -35.78 -37.98
N LYS A 203 -10.07 -36.60 -38.63
CA LYS A 203 -10.39 -37.16 -39.98
C LYS A 203 -11.63 -38.03 -40.00
N LYS A 204 -11.86 -38.82 -38.91
CA LYS A 204 -13.02 -39.73 -38.83
C LYS A 204 -14.34 -38.97 -38.68
N TYR A 205 -14.34 -37.87 -37.96
CA TYR A 205 -15.60 -37.12 -37.69
C TYR A 205 -15.83 -35.99 -38.69
N ASP A 206 -14.80 -35.51 -39.37
CA ASP A 206 -14.82 -34.63 -40.54
C ASP A 206 -15.75 -33.41 -40.42
N ASP A 207 -15.55 -32.64 -39.29
CA ASP A 207 -16.28 -31.40 -39.05
C ASP A 207 -15.35 -30.21 -38.84
N ASP A 208 -15.84 -28.98 -39.02
CA ASP A 208 -15.09 -27.75 -38.99
C ASP A 208 -14.32 -27.55 -37.65
N LEU A 209 -14.94 -27.90 -36.52
CA LEU A 209 -14.30 -27.74 -35.20
C LEU A 209 -13.12 -28.70 -35.03
N ARG A 210 -13.22 -29.95 -35.53
CA ARG A 210 -12.16 -30.95 -35.44
C ARG A 210 -11.02 -30.64 -36.39
N TRP A 211 -11.31 -30.09 -37.55
CA TRP A 211 -10.28 -29.57 -38.43
C TRP A 211 -9.54 -28.38 -37.85
N LEU A 212 -10.23 -27.48 -37.13
CA LEU A 212 -9.58 -26.41 -36.39
C LEU A 212 -8.63 -26.95 -35.31
N VAL A 213 -9.05 -28.00 -34.57
CA VAL A 213 -8.17 -28.67 -33.59
C VAL A 213 -6.94 -29.30 -34.26
N ALA A 214 -7.12 -29.95 -35.40
CA ALA A 214 -5.99 -30.53 -36.16
C ALA A 214 -4.97 -29.45 -36.61
N LEU A 215 -5.46 -28.33 -37.15
CA LEU A 215 -4.64 -27.20 -37.54
C LEU A 215 -3.89 -26.57 -36.36
N LEU A 216 -4.56 -26.37 -35.24
CA LEU A 216 -3.92 -25.82 -34.04
C LEU A 216 -2.84 -26.75 -33.48
N SER A 217 -3.03 -28.08 -33.58
CA SER A 217 -2.04 -29.05 -33.10
C SER A 217 -0.76 -29.09 -33.97
N ASP A 218 -0.86 -28.75 -35.25
CA ASP A 218 0.28 -28.72 -36.19
C ASP A 218 0.98 -27.35 -36.18
N THR A 219 0.25 -26.27 -36.11
CA THR A 219 0.81 -24.91 -36.23
C THR A 219 1.27 -24.33 -34.91
N GLY A 220 0.80 -24.89 -33.78
CA GLY A 220 1.14 -24.38 -32.45
C GLY A 220 0.54 -23.00 -32.14
N MET A 221 -0.44 -22.55 -32.91
CA MET A 221 -1.14 -21.27 -32.69
C MET A 221 -2.15 -21.33 -31.53
#